data_84b7e42ed533e3cf7adb2aa8a02f7878
#
_entry.id   84b7e42ed533e3cf7adb2aa8a02f7878
#
_cell.length_a   1.000
_cell.length_b   1.000
_cell.length_c   1.000
_cell.angle_alpha   90.00
_cell.angle_beta   90.00
_cell.angle_gamma   90.00
#
_symmetry.space_group_name_H-M   'P 1'
#
loop_
_entity.id
_entity.type
_entity.pdbx_description
1 polymer ?
#
loop_
_entity_poly.entity_id
_entity_poly.type
_entity_poly.pdbx_seq_one_letter_code
_entity_poly.pdbx_strand_id
1 'polypeptide(L)'
;MLYNLIGDIHGRDAWRQLVREDAVNIFLGDYFDPYYTDVDRAGELVLANLLSIIEYKQQHPETILLLGNHELHYLIDEEYSRYNDSYAERFADSLRKHWNLFQAAYAIGKRILITHAGVTQAWCQLAGIREGLSTRDLVQA
;
A
#
# COMPACT_ATOMS: atom_id res chain seq x y z
N MET A 1 20.04 8.91 -6.17
CA MET A 1 18.94 8.00 -6.44
C MET A 1 17.65 8.80 -6.29
N LEU A 2 16.76 8.76 -7.28
CA LEU A 2 15.49 9.47 -7.28
C LEU A 2 14.39 8.52 -6.77
N TYR A 3 13.47 9.04 -5.96
CA TYR A 3 12.30 8.33 -5.47
C TYR A 3 11.04 9.04 -5.96
N ASN A 4 10.10 8.28 -6.47
CA ASN A 4 8.83 8.76 -6.98
C ASN A 4 7.70 8.19 -6.10
N LEU A 5 6.95 9.05 -5.42
CA LEU A 5 5.86 8.65 -4.52
C LEU A 5 4.53 8.74 -5.28
N ILE A 6 3.80 7.63 -5.33
CA ILE A 6 2.49 7.51 -5.97
C ILE A 6 1.47 7.31 -4.86
N GLY A 7 0.56 8.28 -4.70
CA GLY A 7 -0.46 8.29 -3.64
C GLY A 7 -1.56 7.25 -3.84
N ASP A 8 -2.65 7.42 -3.12
CA ASP A 8 -3.78 6.51 -3.06
C ASP A 8 -4.32 6.12 -4.44
N ILE A 9 -4.41 4.83 -4.68
CA ILE A 9 -4.77 4.27 -5.99
C ILE A 9 -6.29 4.18 -6.17
N HIS A 10 -7.01 3.62 -5.19
CA HIS A 10 -8.46 3.45 -5.21
C HIS A 10 -9.01 2.96 -6.55
N GLY A 11 -8.40 1.91 -7.09
CA GLY A 11 -8.80 1.28 -8.34
C GLY A 11 -8.48 2.06 -9.61
N ARG A 12 -7.83 3.23 -9.53
CA ARG A 12 -7.50 4.06 -10.70
C ARG A 12 -6.26 3.54 -11.42
N ASP A 13 -6.27 3.62 -12.73
CA ASP A 13 -5.14 3.22 -13.59
C ASP A 13 -4.17 4.37 -13.92
N ALA A 14 -4.44 5.58 -13.41
CA ALA A 14 -3.61 6.78 -13.62
C ALA A 14 -2.15 6.60 -13.19
N TRP A 15 -1.86 5.66 -12.28
CA TRP A 15 -0.50 5.32 -11.87
C TRP A 15 0.41 4.97 -13.05
N ARG A 16 -0.13 4.43 -14.15
CA ARG A 16 0.62 4.09 -15.38
C ARG A 16 1.31 5.30 -16.02
N GLN A 17 0.73 6.50 -15.82
CA GLN A 17 1.30 7.76 -16.29
C GLN A 17 2.22 8.41 -15.25
N LEU A 18 2.18 7.95 -14.01
CA LEU A 18 2.94 8.50 -12.89
C LEU A 18 4.24 7.75 -12.62
N VAL A 19 4.35 6.49 -13.03
CA VAL A 19 5.60 5.73 -12.87
C VAL A 19 6.73 6.34 -13.68
N ARG A 20 7.95 6.25 -13.16
CA ARG A 20 9.17 6.81 -13.76
C ARG A 20 10.21 5.71 -13.91
N GLU A 21 10.82 5.62 -15.07
CA GLU A 21 11.91 4.67 -15.36
C GLU A 21 13.24 5.05 -14.67
N ASP A 22 13.43 6.35 -14.39
CA ASP A 22 14.63 6.90 -13.77
C ASP A 22 14.57 6.98 -12.23
N ALA A 23 13.54 6.39 -11.60
CA ALA A 23 13.29 6.48 -10.16
C ALA A 23 12.85 5.14 -9.56
N VAL A 24 13.07 4.98 -8.25
CA VAL A 24 12.39 3.97 -7.46
C VAL A 24 10.96 4.42 -7.24
N ASN A 25 9.98 3.72 -7.84
CA ASN A 25 8.57 4.01 -7.65
C ASN A 25 8.07 3.39 -6.35
N ILE A 26 7.43 4.21 -5.52
CA ILE A 26 6.87 3.81 -4.23
C ILE A 26 5.38 4.09 -4.24
N PHE A 27 4.57 3.04 -4.30
CA PHE A 27 3.12 3.12 -4.15
C PHE A 27 2.78 3.19 -2.67
N LEU A 28 2.04 4.20 -2.27
CA LEU A 28 1.77 4.48 -0.86
C LEU A 28 0.62 3.66 -0.27
N GLY A 29 -0.07 2.83 -1.06
CA GLY A 29 -1.18 2.00 -0.59
C GLY A 29 -2.55 2.47 -1.08
N ASP A 30 -3.59 2.00 -0.41
CA ASP A 30 -5.00 2.23 -0.74
C ASP A 30 -5.32 1.87 -2.20
N TYR A 31 -5.07 0.61 -2.54
CA TYR A 31 -5.33 0.08 -3.88
C TYR A 31 -6.82 -0.15 -4.13
N PHE A 32 -7.60 -0.39 -3.07
CA PHE A 32 -9.01 -0.75 -3.09
C PHE A 32 -9.94 0.45 -2.87
N ASP A 33 -11.24 0.20 -2.88
CA ASP A 33 -12.31 1.08 -2.43
C ASP A 33 -12.42 2.43 -3.17
N PRO A 34 -12.78 2.40 -4.47
CA PRO A 34 -13.01 3.61 -5.25
C PRO A 34 -14.18 4.45 -4.71
N TYR A 35 -14.17 5.75 -5.02
CA TYR A 35 -15.14 6.71 -4.48
C TYR A 35 -16.52 6.65 -5.12
N TYR A 36 -16.62 6.20 -6.38
CA TYR A 36 -17.89 6.26 -7.13
C TYR A 36 -17.99 5.07 -8.07
N THR A 37 -19.02 4.19 -7.89
CA THR A 37 -19.33 3.25 -8.96
C THR A 37 -20.44 2.25 -8.63
N ASP A 38 -20.92 1.55 -9.66
CA ASP A 38 -21.55 0.25 -9.60
C ASP A 38 -20.59 -0.75 -8.92
N VAL A 39 -20.97 -1.21 -7.75
CA VAL A 39 -20.11 -1.93 -6.80
C VAL A 39 -19.47 -3.17 -7.43
N ASP A 40 -20.25 -3.99 -8.14
CA ASP A 40 -19.78 -5.28 -8.66
C ASP A 40 -18.77 -5.10 -9.80
N ARG A 41 -19.07 -4.18 -10.71
CA ARG A 41 -18.17 -3.86 -11.82
C ARG A 41 -16.92 -3.16 -11.34
N ALA A 42 -17.05 -2.31 -10.33
CA ALA A 42 -15.91 -1.64 -9.72
C ALA A 42 -14.97 -2.64 -9.06
N GLY A 43 -15.48 -3.61 -8.31
CA GLY A 43 -14.67 -4.62 -7.65
C GLY A 43 -13.79 -5.42 -8.61
N GLU A 44 -14.34 -5.83 -9.77
CA GLU A 44 -13.58 -6.55 -10.81
C GLU A 44 -12.46 -5.69 -11.40
N LEU A 45 -12.75 -4.42 -11.72
CA LEU A 45 -11.76 -3.48 -12.25
C LEU A 45 -10.68 -3.14 -11.21
N VAL A 46 -11.08 -2.96 -9.96
CA VAL A 46 -10.16 -2.69 -8.85
C VAL A 46 -9.18 -3.84 -8.64
N LEU A 47 -9.69 -5.08 -8.63
CA LEU A 47 -8.86 -6.27 -8.52
C LEU A 47 -7.91 -6.41 -9.71
N ALA A 48 -8.39 -6.22 -10.93
CA ALA A 48 -7.56 -6.26 -12.13
C ALA A 48 -6.46 -5.19 -12.10
N ASN A 49 -6.77 -4.00 -11.59
CA ASN A 49 -5.80 -2.93 -11.43
C ASN A 49 -4.71 -3.28 -10.41
N LEU A 50 -5.08 -3.83 -9.25
CA LEU A 50 -4.09 -4.32 -8.27
C LEU A 50 -3.17 -5.39 -8.89
N LEU A 51 -3.72 -6.37 -9.60
CA LEU A 51 -2.93 -7.41 -10.26
C LEU A 51 -1.95 -6.82 -11.29
N SER A 52 -2.36 -5.77 -12.01
CA SER A 52 -1.46 -5.04 -12.91
C SER A 52 -0.32 -4.32 -12.19
N ILE A 53 -0.57 -3.77 -10.99
CA ILE A 53 0.48 -3.16 -10.16
C ILE A 53 1.44 -4.24 -9.64
N ILE A 54 0.92 -5.39 -9.24
CA ILE A 54 1.73 -6.54 -8.82
C ILE A 54 2.61 -7.03 -9.97
N GLU A 55 2.07 -7.15 -11.17
CA GLU A 55 2.84 -7.51 -12.38
C GLU A 55 3.93 -6.46 -12.66
N TYR A 56 3.60 -5.18 -12.57
CA TYR A 56 4.59 -4.11 -12.69
C TYR A 56 5.74 -4.25 -11.67
N LYS A 57 5.41 -4.52 -10.39
CA LYS A 57 6.40 -4.78 -9.35
C LYS A 57 7.28 -6.00 -9.67
N GLN A 58 6.72 -7.05 -10.24
CA GLN A 58 7.48 -8.25 -10.62
C GLN A 58 8.46 -7.98 -11.77
N GLN A 59 8.08 -7.11 -12.70
CA GLN A 59 8.93 -6.65 -13.82
C GLN A 59 9.97 -5.60 -13.38
N HIS A 60 9.66 -4.84 -12.32
CA HIS A 60 10.48 -3.78 -11.73
C HIS A 60 10.71 -4.05 -10.23
N PRO A 61 11.64 -4.97 -9.88
CA PRO A 61 11.81 -5.44 -8.50
C PRO A 61 12.16 -4.36 -7.47
N GLU A 62 12.73 -3.24 -7.91
CA GLU A 62 13.04 -2.07 -7.08
C GLU A 62 11.80 -1.28 -6.63
N THR A 63 10.65 -1.45 -7.30
CA THR A 63 9.39 -0.81 -6.93
C THR A 63 8.96 -1.25 -5.52
N ILE A 64 8.43 -0.33 -4.73
CA ILE A 64 7.96 -0.57 -3.37
C ILE A 64 6.43 -0.47 -3.35
N LEU A 65 5.78 -1.46 -2.73
CA LEU A 65 4.33 -1.46 -2.51
C LEU A 65 4.06 -1.36 -1.00
N LEU A 66 3.54 -0.23 -0.55
CA LEU A 66 3.10 -0.07 0.83
C LEU A 66 1.63 -0.48 0.97
N LEU A 67 1.26 -0.89 2.19
CA LEU A 67 -0.12 -1.14 2.57
C LEU A 67 -0.76 0.13 3.12
N GLY A 68 -1.98 0.42 2.70
CA GLY A 68 -2.84 1.43 3.28
C GLY A 68 -3.91 0.83 4.20
N ASN A 69 -4.76 1.68 4.76
CA ASN A 69 -5.86 1.21 5.61
C ASN A 69 -6.95 0.49 4.80
N HIS A 70 -7.12 0.79 3.52
CA HIS A 70 -8.08 0.11 2.64
C HIS A 70 -7.64 -1.29 2.19
N GLU A 71 -6.41 -1.73 2.46
CA GLU A 71 -5.99 -3.13 2.37
C GLU A 71 -6.20 -3.84 3.70
N LEU A 72 -5.88 -3.17 4.81
CA LEU A 72 -5.88 -3.79 6.13
C LEU A 72 -7.28 -4.25 6.56
N HIS A 73 -8.33 -3.49 6.27
CA HIS A 73 -9.67 -3.88 6.68
C HIS A 73 -10.20 -5.17 6.00
N TYR A 74 -9.63 -5.58 4.88
CA TYR A 74 -9.93 -6.89 4.27
C TYR A 74 -9.15 -8.05 4.92
N LEU A 75 -8.17 -7.76 5.75
CA LEU A 75 -7.31 -8.74 6.43
C LEU A 75 -7.60 -8.90 7.91
N ILE A 76 -8.25 -7.90 8.50
CA ILE A 76 -8.69 -7.87 9.89
C ILE A 76 -10.23 -7.91 9.91
N ASP A 77 -10.82 -8.27 11.03
CA ASP A 77 -12.27 -8.35 11.17
C ASP A 77 -12.87 -6.98 11.54
N GLU A 78 -12.57 -5.96 10.71
CA GLU A 78 -13.05 -4.59 10.88
C GLU A 78 -13.41 -4.00 9.53
N GLU A 79 -14.60 -3.39 9.43
CA GLU A 79 -15.10 -2.73 8.24
C GLU A 79 -15.00 -1.21 8.37
N TYR A 80 -14.28 -0.61 7.43
CA TYR A 80 -14.16 0.84 7.34
C TYR A 80 -14.94 1.38 6.14
N SER A 81 -14.88 2.69 5.96
CA SER A 81 -15.54 3.39 4.84
C SER A 81 -15.27 2.73 3.49
N ARG A 82 -16.33 2.55 2.70
CA ARG A 82 -16.33 1.99 1.33
C ARG A 82 -15.90 0.52 1.24
N TYR A 83 -15.95 -0.21 2.35
CA TYR A 83 -15.73 -1.66 2.34
C TYR A 83 -16.66 -2.34 1.32
N ASN A 84 -16.12 -3.23 0.52
CA ASN A 84 -16.85 -3.91 -0.54
C ASN A 84 -17.12 -5.38 -0.16
N ASP A 85 -18.27 -5.64 0.44
CA ASP A 85 -18.67 -6.99 0.88
C ASP A 85 -18.63 -8.03 -0.25
N SER A 86 -19.09 -7.64 -1.45
CA SER A 86 -19.16 -8.55 -2.60
C SER A 86 -17.79 -9.04 -3.08
N TYR A 87 -16.73 -8.29 -2.81
CA TYR A 87 -15.36 -8.59 -3.23
C TYR A 87 -14.38 -8.83 -2.08
N ALA A 88 -14.84 -8.73 -0.84
CA ALA A 88 -13.99 -8.77 0.36
C ALA A 88 -13.05 -9.99 0.38
N GLU A 89 -13.60 -11.20 0.17
CA GLU A 89 -12.81 -12.42 0.16
C GLU A 89 -11.79 -12.44 -0.99
N ARG A 90 -12.18 -12.01 -2.19
CA ARG A 90 -11.29 -11.96 -3.36
C ARG A 90 -10.15 -10.96 -3.17
N PHE A 91 -10.43 -9.81 -2.55
CA PHE A 91 -9.41 -8.82 -2.21
C PHE A 91 -8.46 -9.37 -1.15
N ALA A 92 -8.98 -9.93 -0.07
CA ALA A 92 -8.19 -10.56 0.98
C ALA A 92 -7.30 -11.69 0.44
N ASP A 93 -7.84 -12.56 -0.41
CA ASP A 93 -7.08 -13.66 -1.01
C ASP A 93 -5.98 -13.18 -1.95
N SER A 94 -6.24 -12.12 -2.72
CA SER A 94 -5.22 -11.51 -3.57
C SER A 94 -4.06 -10.93 -2.74
N LEU A 95 -4.36 -10.25 -1.63
CA LEU A 95 -3.33 -9.74 -0.71
C LEU A 95 -2.54 -10.88 -0.06
N ARG A 96 -3.22 -11.92 0.47
CA ARG A 96 -2.56 -13.07 1.10
C ARG A 96 -1.64 -13.80 0.12
N LYS A 97 -2.10 -14.02 -1.11
CA LYS A 97 -1.32 -14.67 -2.16
C LYS A 97 -0.03 -13.93 -2.51
N HIS A 98 -0.04 -12.60 -2.44
CA HIS A 98 1.07 -11.74 -2.83
C HIS A 98 1.69 -10.99 -1.64
N TRP A 99 1.43 -11.46 -0.42
CA TRP A 99 1.80 -10.78 0.83
C TRP A 99 3.27 -10.35 0.89
N ASN A 100 4.16 -11.20 0.40
CA ASN A 100 5.59 -10.96 0.37
C ASN A 100 6.05 -9.80 -0.53
N LEU A 101 5.16 -9.24 -1.35
CA LEU A 101 5.45 -8.07 -2.18
C LEU A 101 5.13 -6.75 -1.50
N PHE A 102 4.35 -6.78 -0.41
CA PHE A 102 3.90 -5.61 0.33
C PHE A 102 4.71 -5.40 1.61
N GLN A 103 4.74 -4.16 2.06
CA GLN A 103 5.34 -3.79 3.34
C GLN A 103 4.61 -2.60 3.98
N ALA A 104 4.70 -2.48 5.31
CA ALA A 104 4.02 -1.41 6.05
C ALA A 104 4.74 -0.05 5.92
N ALA A 105 6.05 -0.07 5.72
CA ALA A 105 6.87 1.13 5.65
C ALA A 105 8.15 0.91 4.83
N TYR A 106 8.75 1.99 4.35
CA TYR A 106 10.02 1.96 3.64
C TYR A 106 10.97 3.04 4.15
N ALA A 107 12.21 2.67 4.46
CA ALA A 107 13.22 3.60 4.96
C ALA A 107 14.21 3.98 3.87
N ILE A 108 14.41 5.28 3.67
CA ILE A 108 15.47 5.83 2.82
C ILE A 108 16.63 6.30 3.70
N GLY A 109 17.71 5.52 3.70
CA GLY A 109 18.85 5.77 4.57
C GLY A 109 18.44 5.70 6.05
N LYS A 110 18.94 6.68 6.85
CA LYS A 110 18.69 6.72 8.31
C LYS A 110 17.74 7.85 8.74
N ARG A 111 17.15 8.59 7.79
CA ARG A 111 16.46 9.85 8.10
C ARG A 111 15.04 9.96 7.57
N ILE A 112 14.68 9.16 6.55
CA ILE A 112 13.37 9.28 5.91
C ILE A 112 12.66 7.94 6.07
N LEU A 113 11.50 7.98 6.71
CA LEU A 113 10.56 6.88 6.78
C LEU A 113 9.34 7.23 5.93
N ILE A 114 8.99 6.36 5.01
CA ILE A 114 7.80 6.48 4.16
C ILE A 114 6.78 5.46 4.64
N THR A 115 5.59 5.94 4.94
CA THR A 115 4.43 5.15 5.35
C THR A 115 3.21 5.66 4.58
N HIS A 116 2.13 4.88 4.53
CA HIS A 116 0.86 5.32 3.95
C HIS A 116 0.29 6.53 4.69
N ALA A 117 0.18 6.42 6.02
CA ALA A 117 -0.34 7.48 6.87
C ALA A 117 0.67 7.90 7.89
N GLY A 118 1.20 8.84 8.24
CA GLY A 118 2.23 9.24 9.20
C GLY A 118 2.29 8.37 10.46
N VAL A 119 3.37 8.51 11.17
CA VAL A 119 3.64 7.83 12.44
C VAL A 119 3.54 8.84 13.57
N THR A 120 2.64 8.63 14.53
CA THR A 120 2.48 9.53 15.67
C THR A 120 3.42 9.14 16.82
N GLN A 121 3.79 10.12 17.65
CA GLN A 121 4.56 9.85 18.86
C GLN A 121 3.83 8.86 19.79
N ALA A 122 2.51 9.00 19.92
CA ALA A 122 1.70 8.09 20.73
C ALA A 122 1.78 6.64 20.23
N TRP A 123 1.73 6.44 18.90
CA TRP A 123 1.90 5.11 18.30
C TRP A 123 3.30 4.56 18.58
N CYS A 124 4.35 5.36 18.42
CA CYS A 124 5.72 4.95 18.74
C CYS A 124 5.86 4.49 20.19
N GLN A 125 5.25 5.20 21.13
CA GLN A 125 5.26 4.85 22.55
C GLN A 125 4.55 3.51 22.81
N LEU A 126 3.38 3.30 22.21
CA LEU A 126 2.62 2.03 22.31
C LEU A 126 3.38 0.86 21.70
N ALA A 127 4.06 1.06 20.59
CA ALA A 127 4.89 0.05 19.93
C ALA A 127 6.24 -0.19 20.63
N GLY A 128 6.54 0.51 21.74
CA GLY A 128 7.80 0.38 22.48
C GLY A 128 9.00 0.98 21.74
N ILE A 129 8.76 1.84 20.76
CA ILE A 129 9.81 2.49 19.97
C ILE A 129 10.40 3.62 20.80
N ARG A 130 11.72 3.57 21.03
CA ARG A 130 12.45 4.55 21.84
C ARG A 130 13.02 5.68 21.00
N GLU A 131 13.21 6.84 21.59
CA GLU A 131 13.96 7.93 20.98
C GLU A 131 15.36 7.47 20.54
N GLY A 132 15.79 7.90 19.37
CA GLY A 132 17.12 7.57 18.83
C GLY A 132 17.18 6.32 17.95
N LEU A 133 16.08 5.59 17.75
CA LEU A 133 16.03 4.52 16.77
C LEU A 133 16.15 5.10 15.35
N SER A 134 16.88 4.39 14.51
CA SER A 134 16.94 4.74 13.09
C SER A 134 15.63 4.35 12.38
N THR A 135 15.35 4.98 11.25
CA THR A 135 14.20 4.61 10.40
C THR A 135 14.24 3.13 9.97
N ARG A 136 15.42 2.55 9.88
CA ARG A 136 15.60 1.13 9.58
C ARG A 136 15.09 0.24 10.71
N ASP A 137 15.33 0.64 11.95
CA ASP A 137 14.84 -0.12 13.12
C ASP A 137 13.31 -0.03 13.21
N LEU A 138 12.71 1.12 12.83
CA LEU A 138 11.26 1.31 12.76
C LEU A 138 10.58 0.42 11.72
N VAL A 139 11.24 0.14 10.61
CA VAL A 139 10.69 -0.73 9.54
C VAL A 139 10.77 -2.22 9.92
N GLN A 140 11.68 -2.58 10.83
CA GLN A 140 11.87 -3.97 11.27
C GLN A 140 11.12 -4.30 12.58
N ALA A 141 10.57 -3.29 13.23
CA ALA A 141 9.77 -3.45 14.45
C ALA A 141 8.33 -3.84 14.15
#